data_10deae04cec858b57c4555f7da6369b7
#
_entry.id   10deae04cec858b57c4555f7da6369b7
#
_cell.length_a   1.000
_cell.length_b   1.000
_cell.length_c   1.000
_cell.angle_alpha   90.00
_cell.angle_beta   90.00
_cell.angle_gamma   90.00
#
_symmetry.space_group_name_H-M   'P 1'
#
loop_
_entity.id
_entity.type
_entity.pdbx_description
1 polymer ?
#
loop_
_entity_poly.entity_id
_entity_poly.type
_entity_poly.pdbx_seq_one_letter_code
_entity_poly.pdbx_strand_id
1 'polypeptide(L)'
;MLYYEVIHKYKLNSRDESKEIGIFSSEIKANEAIDIVKNKLGFIDYQDCFIVKKMFKLFKPAFLDIIFWVDGFDTYYFNRETNEICCDEEKRLMKYFSFLLTEYQFKFDKLELGDMVDENGKLWFYGPYNCYYFYNDKVCINFMNLVQRQDWNVYITHEVFSDQNLIKKGEAVPGELCYNWLLLASVIKEELVKNNSIFGIQLN
;
A
#
# COMPACT_ATOMS: atom_id res chain seq x y z
N MET A 1 -13.23 22.16 21.66
CA MET A 1 -12.99 22.73 20.31
C MET A 1 -13.78 21.92 19.30
N LEU A 2 -14.28 22.54 18.25
CA LEU A 2 -15.03 21.89 17.17
C LEU A 2 -14.07 21.40 16.10
N TYR A 3 -14.28 20.16 15.65
CA TYR A 3 -13.51 19.50 14.58
C TYR A 3 -14.45 18.77 13.63
N TYR A 4 -13.92 18.33 12.50
CA TYR A 4 -14.64 17.63 11.45
C TYR A 4 -13.92 16.35 11.12
N GLU A 5 -14.54 15.23 11.44
CA GLU A 5 -14.07 13.90 11.08
C GLU A 5 -14.61 13.53 9.71
N VAL A 6 -13.72 13.12 8.82
CA VAL A 6 -14.11 12.59 7.52
C VAL A 6 -13.98 11.07 7.57
N ILE A 7 -15.08 10.40 7.26
CA ILE A 7 -15.17 8.94 7.22
C ILE A 7 -15.65 8.55 5.83
N HIS A 8 -15.04 7.55 5.23
CA HIS A 8 -15.57 6.88 4.04
C HIS A 8 -16.23 5.58 4.50
N LYS A 9 -17.56 5.47 4.29
CA LYS A 9 -18.34 4.33 4.76
C LYS A 9 -19.21 3.78 3.65
N TYR A 10 -19.02 2.50 3.28
CA TYR A 10 -19.80 1.80 2.26
C TYR A 10 -20.10 0.36 2.67
N LYS A 11 -20.97 -0.31 1.93
CA LYS A 11 -21.27 -1.72 2.11
C LYS A 11 -20.58 -2.55 1.05
N LEU A 12 -19.79 -3.53 1.50
CA LEU A 12 -19.20 -4.53 0.64
C LEU A 12 -19.69 -5.91 1.07
N ASN A 13 -20.37 -6.63 0.17
CA ASN A 13 -20.88 -7.99 0.44
C ASN A 13 -21.66 -8.11 1.77
N SER A 14 -22.58 -7.17 2.02
CA SER A 14 -23.40 -7.08 3.24
C SER A 14 -22.65 -6.63 4.51
N ARG A 15 -21.41 -6.21 4.42
CA ARG A 15 -20.62 -5.65 5.51
C ARG A 15 -20.51 -4.17 5.42
N ASP A 16 -20.49 -3.52 6.60
CA ASP A 16 -20.14 -2.11 6.71
C ASP A 16 -18.62 -1.96 6.77
N GLU A 17 -18.05 -1.40 5.72
CA GLU A 17 -16.66 -0.96 5.67
C GLU A 17 -16.58 0.51 6.04
N SER A 18 -15.63 0.86 6.90
CA SER A 18 -15.46 2.24 7.36
C SER A 18 -13.98 2.59 7.51
N LYS A 19 -13.59 3.69 6.87
CA LYS A 19 -12.22 4.23 6.91
C LYS A 19 -12.27 5.66 7.44
N GLU A 20 -11.48 5.95 8.47
CA GLU A 20 -11.26 7.32 8.93
C GLU A 20 -10.24 7.99 7.99
N ILE A 21 -10.71 8.97 7.22
CA ILE A 21 -9.86 9.70 6.28
C ILE A 21 -8.99 10.72 7.00
N GLY A 22 -9.51 11.33 8.05
CA GLY A 22 -8.79 12.25 8.90
C GLY A 22 -9.70 13.14 9.75
N ILE A 23 -9.06 13.95 10.60
CA ILE A 23 -9.72 14.94 11.44
C ILE A 23 -9.24 16.33 11.04
N PHE A 24 -10.18 17.24 10.78
CA PHE A 24 -9.89 18.55 10.21
C PHE A 24 -10.37 19.68 11.11
N SER A 25 -9.65 20.81 11.07
CA SER A 25 -9.94 22.00 11.89
C SER A 25 -11.14 22.79 11.38
N SER A 26 -11.58 22.58 10.15
CA SER A 26 -12.75 23.23 9.55
C SER A 26 -13.46 22.31 8.57
N GLU A 27 -14.73 22.60 8.30
CA GLU A 27 -15.53 21.89 7.30
C GLU A 27 -14.98 22.08 5.87
N ILE A 28 -14.40 23.25 5.61
CA ILE A 28 -13.75 23.54 4.32
C ILE A 28 -12.60 22.56 4.09
N LYS A 29 -11.69 22.43 5.05
CA LYS A 29 -10.56 21.49 4.94
C LYS A 29 -10.99 20.03 4.85
N ALA A 30 -12.08 19.66 5.54
CA ALA A 30 -12.67 18.33 5.43
C ALA A 30 -13.15 18.03 4.00
N ASN A 31 -13.83 18.98 3.38
CA ASN A 31 -14.29 18.85 1.99
C ASN A 31 -13.14 18.88 0.98
N GLU A 32 -12.13 19.74 1.18
CA GLU A 32 -10.91 19.75 0.38
C GLU A 32 -10.19 18.38 0.43
N ALA A 33 -10.12 17.76 1.60
CA ALA A 33 -9.55 16.42 1.74
C ALA A 33 -10.35 15.36 0.95
N ILE A 34 -11.69 15.42 0.97
CA ILE A 34 -12.54 14.55 0.15
C ILE A 34 -12.25 14.78 -1.34
N ASP A 35 -12.16 16.03 -1.78
CA ASP A 35 -11.87 16.36 -3.19
C ASP A 35 -10.52 15.81 -3.66
N ILE A 36 -9.52 15.78 -2.76
CA ILE A 36 -8.20 15.20 -3.06
C ILE A 36 -8.29 13.69 -3.24
N VAL A 37 -9.08 12.98 -2.41
CA VAL A 37 -9.05 11.52 -2.37
C VAL A 37 -10.15 10.83 -3.17
N LYS A 38 -11.32 11.44 -3.37
CA LYS A 38 -12.52 10.79 -3.95
C LYS A 38 -12.30 10.13 -5.33
N ASN A 39 -11.33 10.64 -6.11
CA ASN A 39 -10.97 10.10 -7.42
C ASN A 39 -9.83 9.08 -7.38
N LYS A 40 -9.31 8.75 -6.19
CA LYS A 40 -8.27 7.72 -6.05
C LYS A 40 -8.86 6.33 -6.23
N LEU A 41 -8.03 5.38 -6.66
CA LEU A 41 -8.48 4.06 -7.11
C LEU A 41 -9.31 3.29 -6.07
N GLY A 42 -9.03 3.44 -4.79
CA GLY A 42 -9.78 2.77 -3.72
C GLY A 42 -11.09 3.45 -3.34
N PHE A 43 -11.36 4.67 -3.83
CA PHE A 43 -12.57 5.44 -3.55
C PHE A 43 -13.48 5.67 -4.75
N ILE A 44 -12.92 5.57 -5.98
CA ILE A 44 -13.60 5.99 -7.20
C ILE A 44 -14.95 5.28 -7.45
N ASP A 45 -15.07 4.03 -7.01
CA ASP A 45 -16.31 3.25 -7.17
C ASP A 45 -17.37 3.61 -6.11
N TYR A 46 -17.02 4.40 -5.06
CA TYR A 46 -17.87 4.74 -3.92
C TYR A 46 -17.72 6.20 -3.50
N GLN A 47 -17.65 7.11 -4.46
CA GLN A 47 -17.39 8.54 -4.23
C GLN A 47 -18.43 9.24 -3.34
N ASP A 48 -19.68 8.79 -3.35
CA ASP A 48 -20.78 9.35 -2.54
C ASP A 48 -20.81 8.81 -1.11
N CYS A 49 -19.85 7.99 -0.74
CA CYS A 49 -19.80 7.34 0.57
C CYS A 49 -18.98 8.10 1.63
N PHE A 50 -18.53 9.32 1.32
CA PHE A 50 -17.85 10.17 2.29
C PHE A 50 -18.85 10.87 3.22
N ILE A 51 -18.53 10.85 4.50
CA ILE A 51 -19.34 11.46 5.56
C ILE A 51 -18.45 12.45 6.32
N VAL A 52 -18.91 13.71 6.40
CA VAL A 52 -18.29 14.73 7.27
C VAL A 52 -19.09 14.80 8.57
N LYS A 53 -18.47 14.48 9.69
CA LYS A 53 -19.09 14.41 10.99
C LYS A 53 -18.51 15.48 11.92
N LYS A 54 -19.37 16.35 12.42
CA LYS A 54 -18.99 17.32 13.45
C LYS A 54 -18.72 16.63 14.77
N MET A 55 -17.56 16.92 15.40
CA MET A 55 -17.21 16.38 16.70
C MET A 55 -16.65 17.46 17.61
N PHE A 56 -16.93 17.31 18.88
CA PHE A 56 -16.37 18.19 19.91
C PHE A 56 -15.33 17.40 20.73
N LYS A 57 -14.09 17.87 20.74
CA LYS A 57 -13.01 17.30 21.57
C LYS A 57 -12.48 18.36 22.53
N LEU A 58 -12.18 17.96 23.77
CA LEU A 58 -11.60 18.83 24.80
C LEU A 58 -10.15 19.21 24.44
N PHE A 59 -9.42 18.32 23.82
CA PHE A 59 -8.02 18.50 23.43
C PHE A 59 -7.86 18.50 21.92
N LYS A 60 -6.81 19.18 21.44
CA LYS A 60 -6.44 19.17 20.03
C LYS A 60 -6.02 17.76 19.61
N PRO A 61 -6.57 17.20 18.52
CA PRO A 61 -6.09 15.92 17.96
C PRO A 61 -4.61 15.99 17.61
N ALA A 62 -3.87 14.90 17.82
CA ALA A 62 -2.44 14.83 17.52
C ALA A 62 -2.18 14.98 16.01
N PHE A 63 -3.08 14.42 15.18
CA PHE A 63 -2.98 14.42 13.72
C PHE A 63 -4.14 15.25 13.13
N LEU A 64 -4.08 16.57 13.30
CA LEU A 64 -5.06 17.49 12.78
C LEU A 64 -4.68 17.94 11.36
N ASP A 65 -5.67 18.01 10.48
CA ASP A 65 -5.50 18.42 9.08
C ASP A 65 -4.58 17.50 8.24
N ILE A 66 -4.56 16.21 8.59
CA ILE A 66 -3.79 15.18 7.88
C ILE A 66 -4.74 14.16 7.28
N ILE A 67 -4.48 13.74 6.04
CA ILE A 67 -5.17 12.65 5.37
C ILE A 67 -4.45 11.35 5.70
N PHE A 68 -5.15 10.41 6.36
CA PHE A 68 -4.59 9.09 6.72
C PHE A 68 -4.65 8.11 5.56
N TRP A 69 -5.76 8.11 4.81
CA TRP A 69 -6.02 7.19 3.71
C TRP A 69 -5.98 7.92 2.37
N VAL A 70 -4.84 7.86 1.71
CA VAL A 70 -4.60 8.66 0.49
C VAL A 70 -5.18 8.00 -0.75
N ASP A 71 -5.23 6.66 -0.82
CA ASP A 71 -5.64 5.90 -2.00
C ASP A 71 -6.89 5.04 -1.81
N GLY A 72 -7.39 4.92 -0.59
CA GLY A 72 -8.62 4.23 -0.25
C GLY A 72 -8.51 2.72 -0.07
N PHE A 73 -7.34 2.13 -0.31
CA PHE A 73 -7.16 0.69 -0.12
C PHE A 73 -6.91 0.35 1.35
N ASP A 74 -7.57 -0.71 1.83
CA ASP A 74 -7.23 -1.31 3.11
C ASP A 74 -5.96 -2.13 2.98
N THR A 75 -5.14 -2.10 4.01
CA THR A 75 -3.97 -2.95 4.09
C THR A 75 -4.38 -4.38 4.41
N TYR A 76 -5.34 -4.53 5.32
CA TYR A 76 -6.03 -5.79 5.59
C TYR A 76 -7.30 -5.55 6.39
N TYR A 77 -8.19 -6.55 6.39
CA TYR A 77 -9.40 -6.58 7.20
C TYR A 77 -9.61 -7.97 7.79
N PHE A 78 -10.26 -8.03 8.93
CA PHE A 78 -10.61 -9.28 9.58
C PHE A 78 -11.93 -9.80 9.01
N ASN A 79 -11.88 -10.95 8.34
CA ASN A 79 -13.08 -11.63 7.87
C ASN A 79 -13.73 -12.39 9.02
N ARG A 80 -14.81 -11.87 9.59
CA ARG A 80 -15.51 -12.48 10.73
C ARG A 80 -16.22 -13.79 10.39
N GLU A 81 -16.53 -14.06 9.12
CA GLU A 81 -17.21 -15.29 8.71
C GLU A 81 -16.25 -16.47 8.61
N THR A 82 -15.06 -16.23 8.06
CA THR A 82 -14.01 -17.25 7.92
C THR A 82 -13.06 -17.26 9.11
N ASN A 83 -13.14 -16.27 10.01
CA ASN A 83 -12.21 -16.02 11.11
C ASN A 83 -10.75 -15.85 10.63
N GLU A 84 -10.57 -15.28 9.43
CA GLU A 84 -9.28 -15.08 8.80
C GLU A 84 -8.97 -13.59 8.63
N ILE A 85 -7.70 -13.26 8.62
CA ILE A 85 -7.23 -11.94 8.19
C ILE A 85 -7.15 -11.98 6.67
N CYS A 86 -7.98 -11.16 6.02
CA CYS A 86 -7.96 -10.98 4.57
C CYS A 86 -7.29 -9.65 4.26
N CYS A 87 -6.53 -9.60 3.18
CA CYS A 87 -5.87 -8.38 2.79
C CYS A 87 -6.20 -8.04 1.32
N ASP A 88 -6.47 -6.76 1.07
CA ASP A 88 -6.69 -6.23 -0.27
C ASP A 88 -5.36 -5.85 -0.97
N GLU A 89 -4.23 -6.19 -0.38
CA GLU A 89 -2.90 -5.82 -0.85
C GLU A 89 -2.63 -6.28 -2.27
N GLU A 90 -2.96 -7.54 -2.57
CA GLU A 90 -2.78 -8.10 -3.90
C GLU A 90 -3.65 -7.35 -4.92
N LYS A 91 -4.91 -7.07 -4.58
CA LYS A 91 -5.82 -6.30 -5.41
C LYS A 91 -5.31 -4.86 -5.64
N ARG A 92 -4.78 -4.25 -4.58
CA ARG A 92 -4.13 -2.94 -4.63
C ARG A 92 -2.90 -2.96 -5.53
N LEU A 93 -2.02 -3.94 -5.37
CA LEU A 93 -0.85 -4.13 -6.22
C LEU A 93 -1.25 -4.32 -7.68
N MET A 94 -2.22 -5.16 -7.97
CA MET A 94 -2.70 -5.39 -9.33
C MET A 94 -3.28 -4.13 -9.96
N LYS A 95 -3.99 -3.29 -9.19
CA LYS A 95 -4.50 -2.01 -9.72
C LYS A 95 -3.39 -1.03 -10.12
N TYR A 96 -2.30 -0.97 -9.36
CA TYR A 96 -1.22 -0.03 -9.65
C TYR A 96 -0.17 -0.58 -10.61
N PHE A 97 0.10 -1.90 -10.56
CA PHE A 97 1.27 -2.50 -11.20
C PHE A 97 0.94 -3.56 -12.27
N SER A 98 -0.36 -3.79 -12.59
CA SER A 98 -0.75 -4.75 -13.64
C SER A 98 -0.11 -4.48 -15.00
N PHE A 99 0.26 -3.23 -15.30
CA PHE A 99 0.98 -2.87 -16.52
C PHE A 99 2.31 -3.62 -16.67
N LEU A 100 2.97 -3.96 -15.56
CA LEU A 100 4.18 -4.78 -15.59
C LEU A 100 3.91 -6.15 -16.20
N LEU A 101 2.75 -6.74 -15.90
CA LEU A 101 2.34 -8.04 -16.43
C LEU A 101 1.91 -7.93 -17.89
N THR A 102 1.09 -6.91 -18.22
CA THR A 102 0.41 -6.81 -19.52
C THR A 102 1.28 -6.18 -20.60
N GLU A 103 2.14 -5.22 -20.24
CA GLU A 103 2.93 -4.43 -21.19
C GLU A 103 4.41 -4.86 -21.21
N TYR A 104 4.94 -5.32 -20.06
CA TYR A 104 6.38 -5.62 -19.90
C TYR A 104 6.67 -7.09 -19.59
N GLN A 105 5.65 -7.98 -19.65
CA GLN A 105 5.78 -9.43 -19.53
C GLN A 105 6.43 -9.91 -18.20
N PHE A 106 6.28 -9.13 -17.14
CA PHE A 106 6.67 -9.58 -15.81
C PHE A 106 5.78 -10.73 -15.36
N LYS A 107 6.30 -11.57 -14.49
CA LYS A 107 5.55 -12.58 -13.73
C LYS A 107 5.21 -12.01 -12.37
N PHE A 108 4.16 -12.53 -11.76
CA PHE A 108 3.77 -12.19 -10.39
C PHE A 108 3.76 -13.44 -9.54
N ASP A 109 4.26 -13.32 -8.32
CA ASP A 109 4.20 -14.37 -7.32
C ASP A 109 4.01 -13.79 -5.92
N LYS A 110 3.60 -14.64 -4.98
CA LYS A 110 3.33 -14.28 -3.58
C LYS A 110 3.97 -15.32 -2.67
N LEU A 111 4.63 -14.85 -1.62
CA LEU A 111 5.20 -15.69 -0.58
C LEU A 111 4.80 -15.15 0.79
N GLU A 112 4.35 -16.04 1.66
CA GLU A 112 4.14 -15.75 3.08
C GLU A 112 5.34 -16.26 3.87
N LEU A 113 6.01 -15.35 4.57
CA LEU A 113 7.17 -15.68 5.39
C LEU A 113 6.79 -15.59 6.87
N GLY A 114 7.22 -16.61 7.62
CA GLY A 114 7.17 -16.61 9.09
C GLY A 114 8.25 -15.75 9.72
N ASP A 115 8.60 -16.05 10.96
CA ASP A 115 9.71 -15.43 11.65
C ASP A 115 11.03 -15.67 10.89
N MET A 116 11.82 -14.61 10.75
CA MET A 116 13.11 -14.69 10.07
C MET A 116 14.23 -14.65 11.10
N VAL A 117 15.08 -15.66 11.04
CA VAL A 117 16.26 -15.78 11.90
C VAL A 117 17.54 -15.69 11.06
N ASP A 118 18.60 -15.12 11.66
CA ASP A 118 19.91 -15.12 11.03
C ASP A 118 20.58 -16.51 11.10
N GLU A 119 21.77 -16.63 10.53
CA GLU A 119 22.56 -17.87 10.53
C GLU A 119 22.92 -18.38 11.93
N ASN A 120 22.82 -17.55 12.96
CA ASN A 120 23.08 -17.88 14.38
C ASN A 120 21.78 -18.19 15.14
N GLY A 121 20.63 -18.23 14.46
CA GLY A 121 19.32 -18.44 15.07
C GLY A 121 18.77 -17.22 15.80
N LYS A 122 19.41 -16.05 15.66
CA LYS A 122 18.91 -14.80 16.23
C LYS A 122 17.77 -14.26 15.37
N LEU A 123 16.67 -13.96 16.01
CA LEU A 123 15.50 -13.42 15.36
C LEU A 123 15.79 -12.03 14.74
N TRP A 124 15.65 -11.94 13.44
CA TRP A 124 15.81 -10.70 12.68
C TRP A 124 14.51 -9.91 12.61
N PHE A 125 13.44 -10.64 12.33
CA PHE A 125 12.12 -10.07 12.18
C PHE A 125 11.07 -11.01 12.76
N TYR A 126 10.07 -10.44 13.42
CA TYR A 126 8.88 -11.15 13.84
C TYR A 126 7.89 -11.17 12.68
N GLY A 127 7.60 -12.37 12.14
CA GLY A 127 6.57 -12.56 11.11
C GLY A 127 5.14 -12.48 11.65
N PRO A 128 4.13 -12.67 10.81
CA PRO A 128 4.23 -13.02 9.39
C PRO A 128 4.47 -11.81 8.48
N TYR A 129 5.11 -12.07 7.35
CA TYR A 129 5.29 -11.13 6.24
C TYR A 129 4.54 -11.62 5.02
N ASN A 130 3.87 -10.73 4.31
CA ASN A 130 3.44 -10.95 2.95
C ASN A 130 4.44 -10.29 2.01
N CYS A 131 4.99 -11.10 1.12
CA CYS A 131 5.89 -10.67 0.08
C CYS A 131 5.24 -10.88 -1.27
N TYR A 132 5.20 -9.83 -2.09
CA TYR A 132 4.64 -9.85 -3.44
C TYR A 132 5.72 -9.46 -4.43
N TYR A 133 5.86 -10.21 -5.49
CA TYR A 133 6.95 -10.09 -6.45
C TYR A 133 6.42 -9.85 -7.85
N PHE A 134 6.92 -8.78 -8.48
CA PHE A 134 6.86 -8.62 -9.92
C PHE A 134 8.26 -8.84 -10.47
N TYR A 135 8.46 -9.82 -11.31
CA TYR A 135 9.79 -10.20 -11.74
C TYR A 135 9.86 -10.67 -13.19
N ASN A 136 11.05 -10.52 -13.78
CA ASN A 136 11.46 -11.14 -15.03
C ASN A 136 12.89 -11.66 -14.85
N ASP A 137 13.56 -12.03 -15.97
CA ASP A 137 14.90 -12.61 -15.92
C ASP A 137 16.01 -11.64 -15.47
N LYS A 138 15.70 -10.35 -15.28
CA LYS A 138 16.69 -9.29 -15.02
C LYS A 138 16.42 -8.48 -13.77
N VAL A 139 15.18 -8.33 -13.38
CA VAL A 139 14.79 -7.49 -12.26
C VAL A 139 13.64 -8.11 -11.50
N CYS A 140 13.68 -7.96 -10.19
CA CYS A 140 12.61 -8.32 -9.30
C CYS A 140 12.23 -7.09 -8.44
N ILE A 141 10.95 -6.73 -8.44
CA ILE A 141 10.38 -5.72 -7.56
C ILE A 141 9.64 -6.46 -6.46
N ASN A 142 10.14 -6.35 -5.24
CA ASN A 142 9.59 -7.00 -4.07
C ASN A 142 8.86 -6.00 -3.19
N PHE A 143 7.57 -6.22 -2.96
CA PHE A 143 6.74 -5.50 -2.01
C PHE A 143 6.59 -6.35 -0.76
N MET A 144 7.24 -5.96 0.32
CA MET A 144 7.20 -6.66 1.58
C MET A 144 6.36 -5.88 2.60
N ASN A 145 5.37 -6.51 3.17
CA ASN A 145 4.54 -5.96 4.24
C ASN A 145 4.72 -6.74 5.53
N LEU A 146 5.06 -6.04 6.60
CA LEU A 146 5.00 -6.57 7.95
C LEU A 146 3.55 -6.45 8.46
N VAL A 147 2.80 -7.54 8.40
CA VAL A 147 1.34 -7.60 8.68
C VAL A 147 0.98 -6.94 10.02
N GLN A 148 1.79 -7.11 11.07
CA GLN A 148 1.51 -6.56 12.39
C GLN A 148 1.71 -5.04 12.51
N ARG A 149 2.55 -4.42 11.67
CA ARG A 149 2.92 -3.00 11.75
C ARG A 149 2.39 -2.15 10.61
N GLN A 150 1.83 -2.79 9.57
CA GLN A 150 1.43 -2.11 8.33
C GLN A 150 2.58 -1.34 7.67
N ASP A 151 3.81 -1.79 7.92
CA ASP A 151 5.01 -1.18 7.35
C ASP A 151 5.34 -1.83 6.01
N TRP A 152 5.39 -1.02 4.98
CA TRP A 152 5.77 -1.43 3.65
C TRP A 152 7.23 -1.14 3.36
N ASN A 153 7.93 -2.13 2.84
CA ASN A 153 9.23 -1.98 2.25
C ASN A 153 9.17 -2.45 0.80
N VAL A 154 9.73 -1.68 -0.11
CA VAL A 154 9.85 -2.05 -1.51
C VAL A 154 11.33 -2.15 -1.85
N TYR A 155 11.73 -3.29 -2.40
CA TYR A 155 13.09 -3.56 -2.81
C TYR A 155 13.12 -3.88 -4.29
N ILE A 156 14.16 -3.41 -4.97
CA ILE A 156 14.42 -3.74 -6.37
C ILE A 156 15.74 -4.45 -6.46
N THR A 157 15.77 -5.62 -7.05
CA THR A 157 16.94 -6.47 -7.13
C THR A 157 17.27 -6.87 -8.57
N HIS A 158 18.54 -7.08 -8.85
CA HIS A 158 19.04 -7.60 -10.14
C HIS A 158 18.95 -9.12 -10.28
N GLU A 159 18.60 -9.84 -9.23
CA GLU A 159 18.69 -11.30 -9.20
C GLU A 159 17.32 -11.94 -9.40
N VAL A 160 17.32 -13.04 -10.13
CA VAL A 160 16.18 -13.93 -10.24
C VAL A 160 15.73 -14.38 -8.85
N PHE A 161 14.45 -14.35 -8.65
CA PHE A 161 13.76 -14.80 -7.46
C PHE A 161 14.33 -16.13 -6.91
N SER A 162 14.87 -16.09 -5.71
CA SER A 162 15.13 -17.29 -4.90
C SER A 162 14.87 -16.96 -3.44
N ASP A 163 14.27 -17.91 -2.70
CA ASP A 163 13.87 -17.76 -1.28
C ASP A 163 14.99 -17.27 -0.36
N GLN A 164 16.25 -17.46 -0.74
CA GLN A 164 17.41 -17.14 0.07
C GLN A 164 18.04 -15.77 -0.23
N ASN A 165 17.75 -15.15 -1.38
CA ASN A 165 18.44 -13.94 -1.85
C ASN A 165 17.66 -12.64 -1.67
N LEU A 166 16.38 -12.75 -1.36
CA LEU A 166 15.41 -11.64 -1.34
C LEU A 166 15.76 -10.48 -0.39
N ILE A 167 16.51 -10.74 0.65
CA ILE A 167 16.72 -9.76 1.73
C ILE A 167 18.12 -9.16 1.71
N LYS A 168 19.06 -9.79 1.02
CA LYS A 168 20.49 -9.43 1.15
C LYS A 168 21.03 -8.46 0.11
N LYS A 169 20.36 -8.22 -1.02
CA LYS A 169 20.98 -7.51 -2.16
C LYS A 169 20.10 -6.53 -2.93
N GLY A 170 18.91 -6.21 -2.43
CA GLY A 170 18.03 -5.22 -3.09
C GLY A 170 18.37 -3.79 -2.67
N GLU A 171 18.31 -2.86 -3.61
CA GLU A 171 18.26 -1.44 -3.27
C GLU A 171 16.85 -1.12 -2.73
N ALA A 172 16.79 -0.56 -1.52
CA ALA A 172 15.55 -0.12 -0.94
C ALA A 172 15.03 1.10 -1.70
N VAL A 173 13.77 1.03 -2.10
CA VAL A 173 13.08 2.19 -2.67
C VAL A 173 12.91 3.25 -1.56
N PRO A 174 13.09 4.57 -1.84
CA PRO A 174 12.87 5.62 -0.86
C PRO A 174 11.54 5.47 -0.13
N GLY A 175 11.56 5.65 1.20
CA GLY A 175 10.40 5.36 2.06
C GLY A 175 9.11 6.07 1.65
N GLU A 176 9.21 7.30 1.16
CA GLU A 176 8.07 8.06 0.62
C GLU A 176 7.39 7.37 -0.57
N LEU A 177 8.13 6.64 -1.41
CA LEU A 177 7.59 5.86 -2.52
C LEU A 177 7.00 4.53 -2.05
N CYS A 178 7.53 3.94 -0.98
CA CYS A 178 7.00 2.69 -0.40
C CYS A 178 5.53 2.83 0.04
N TYR A 179 5.13 4.01 0.48
CA TYR A 179 3.77 4.29 0.92
C TYR A 179 2.89 4.94 -0.14
N ASN A 180 3.48 5.49 -1.20
CA ASN A 180 2.75 6.12 -2.30
C ASN A 180 2.88 5.30 -3.61
N TRP A 181 2.12 4.24 -3.71
CA TRP A 181 2.18 3.32 -4.85
C TRP A 181 1.75 3.93 -6.18
N LEU A 182 0.90 4.94 -6.16
CA LEU A 182 0.57 5.69 -7.37
C LEU A 182 1.81 6.41 -7.91
N LEU A 183 2.56 7.06 -7.03
CA LEU A 183 3.81 7.75 -7.40
C LEU A 183 4.87 6.73 -7.84
N LEU A 184 5.05 5.65 -7.07
CA LEU A 184 5.99 4.58 -7.42
C LEU A 184 5.69 3.98 -8.80
N ALA A 185 4.43 3.65 -9.08
CA ALA A 185 4.02 3.13 -10.38
C ALA A 185 4.29 4.14 -11.52
N SER A 186 4.08 5.43 -11.25
CA SER A 186 4.37 6.49 -12.24
C SER A 186 5.86 6.60 -12.53
N VAL A 187 6.70 6.55 -11.49
CA VAL A 187 8.18 6.57 -11.63
C VAL A 187 8.66 5.37 -12.45
N ILE A 188 8.19 4.16 -12.09
CA ILE A 188 8.56 2.93 -12.82
C ILE A 188 8.12 3.02 -14.30
N LYS A 189 6.90 3.47 -14.58
CA LYS A 189 6.41 3.64 -15.95
C LYS A 189 7.26 4.63 -16.75
N GLU A 190 7.59 5.75 -16.13
CA GLU A 190 8.41 6.78 -16.77
C GLU A 190 9.80 6.26 -17.13
N GLU A 191 10.44 5.54 -16.22
CA GLU A 191 11.76 4.93 -16.47
C GLU A 191 11.70 3.85 -17.55
N LEU A 192 10.69 2.99 -17.52
CA LEU A 192 10.48 1.97 -18.54
C LEU A 192 10.32 2.57 -19.94
N VAL A 193 9.51 3.63 -20.06
CA VAL A 193 9.27 4.30 -21.34
C VAL A 193 10.51 5.05 -21.85
N LYS A 194 11.24 5.74 -20.96
CA LYS A 194 12.37 6.59 -21.37
C LYS A 194 13.67 5.81 -21.55
N ASN A 195 13.93 4.86 -20.66
CA ASN A 195 15.25 4.28 -20.51
C ASN A 195 15.22 2.74 -20.66
N ASN A 196 14.06 2.15 -20.78
CA ASN A 196 13.87 0.70 -20.67
C ASN A 196 14.58 0.11 -19.43
N SER A 197 14.46 0.81 -18.30
CA SER A 197 15.08 0.45 -17.03
C SER A 197 14.09 0.61 -15.87
N ILE A 198 14.40 0.02 -14.72
CA ILE A 198 13.73 0.24 -13.45
C ILE A 198 14.80 0.57 -12.42
N PHE A 199 14.78 1.78 -11.86
CA PHE A 199 15.77 2.30 -10.91
C PHE A 199 17.22 2.04 -11.39
N GLY A 200 17.48 2.35 -12.67
CA GLY A 200 18.78 2.19 -13.32
C GLY A 200 19.10 0.76 -13.78
N ILE A 201 18.28 -0.25 -13.45
CA ILE A 201 18.45 -1.62 -13.92
C ILE A 201 17.91 -1.74 -15.36
N GLN A 202 18.78 -2.02 -16.32
CA GLN A 202 18.42 -2.16 -17.73
C GLN A 202 17.65 -3.47 -17.97
N LEU A 203 16.58 -3.42 -18.76
CA LEU A 203 15.76 -4.58 -19.12
C LEU A 203 16.18 -5.25 -20.44
N ASN A 204 17.15 -4.68 -21.16
CA ASN A 204 17.70 -5.24 -22.40
C ASN A 204 18.86 -6.21 -22.14
#